data_5eb796d5fe29df4332b7b107b55c7194
#
_entry.id   5eb796d5fe29df4332b7b107b55c7194
#
_cell.length_a   1.000
_cell.length_b   1.000
_cell.length_c   1.000
_cell.angle_alpha   90.00
_cell.angle_beta   90.00
_cell.angle_gamma   90.00
#
_symmetry.space_group_name_H-M   'P 1'
#
loop_
_entity.id
_entity.type
_entity.pdbx_description
1 polymer ?
#
loop_
_entity_poly.entity_id
_entity_poly.type
_entity_poly.pdbx_seq_one_letter_code
_entity_poly.pdbx_strand_id
1 'polypeptide(L)'
;MNRKNRKEKEQNADVSKQICVHKTQNTLLEFNSFLRMAEPKDFWHLHEDFASDYSRIRAVMVDYSKEDSISVYANLSPEIIKYVYSRISNNVQEFKFFQQKIFCEDKNSNTGRVTVFSIQRKVHNNKGEVLNYPWVVRIQNGTGVAMHNSNGGQYCKKDSYRKEKEVTIQLKDEEIFTLFARTSAVIQAFEQDCMTRRRQAGNFRNLYRMIEKLIVRT
;
A
#
# COMPACT_ATOMS: atom_id res chain seq x y z
N MET A 1 -4.77 -17.30 -39.74
CA MET A 1 -4.34 -17.09 -38.37
C MET A 1 -3.94 -15.63 -38.20
N ASN A 2 -4.71 -14.87 -37.41
CA ASN A 2 -4.84 -13.41 -37.46
C ASN A 2 -3.66 -12.66 -36.85
N ARG A 3 -2.95 -11.85 -37.67
CA ARG A 3 -1.92 -10.90 -37.23
C ARG A 3 -2.43 -9.78 -36.30
N LYS A 4 -3.74 -9.57 -36.15
CA LYS A 4 -4.34 -8.57 -35.25
C LYS A 4 -4.20 -8.93 -33.76
N ASN A 5 -4.28 -10.23 -33.41
CA ASN A 5 -4.19 -10.64 -31.99
C ASN A 5 -2.79 -10.63 -31.41
N ARG A 6 -1.75 -10.40 -32.20
CA ARG A 6 -0.37 -10.30 -31.73
C ARG A 6 -0.01 -8.87 -31.29
N LYS A 7 -0.60 -7.85 -31.92
CA LYS A 7 -0.34 -6.43 -31.62
C LYS A 7 -1.04 -5.96 -30.32
N GLU A 8 -2.19 -6.51 -29.96
CA GLU A 8 -2.88 -6.15 -28.71
C GLU A 8 -2.22 -6.77 -27.46
N LYS A 9 -1.47 -7.86 -27.60
CA LYS A 9 -0.68 -8.45 -26.50
C LYS A 9 0.63 -7.71 -26.24
N GLU A 10 1.19 -6.99 -27.20
CA GLU A 10 2.43 -6.23 -27.05
C GLU A 10 2.23 -4.84 -26.45
N GLN A 11 0.98 -4.33 -26.35
CA GLN A 11 0.67 -3.04 -25.73
C GLN A 11 0.40 -3.11 -24.21
N ASN A 12 0.24 -4.29 -23.65
CA ASN A 12 0.26 -4.53 -22.20
C ASN A 12 1.60 -5.13 -21.78
N ALA A 13 2.70 -4.42 -22.03
CA ALA A 13 3.92 -4.62 -21.28
C ALA A 13 3.54 -4.41 -19.82
N ASP A 14 3.52 -5.47 -19.04
CA ASP A 14 3.17 -5.47 -17.62
C ASP A 14 4.21 -4.60 -16.91
N VAL A 15 3.90 -3.30 -16.80
CA VAL A 15 4.78 -2.36 -16.14
C VAL A 15 4.94 -2.87 -14.72
N SER A 16 6.14 -3.29 -14.38
CA SER A 16 6.46 -3.81 -13.06
C SER A 16 5.91 -2.85 -12.00
N LYS A 17 5.01 -3.32 -11.17
CA LYS A 17 4.47 -2.56 -10.05
C LYS A 17 5.46 -2.42 -8.91
N GLN A 18 6.58 -3.13 -8.98
CA GLN A 18 7.60 -3.12 -7.96
C GLN A 18 8.30 -1.76 -7.90
N ILE A 19 8.26 -1.13 -6.73
CA ILE A 19 8.98 0.12 -6.44
C ILE A 19 10.41 -0.18 -6.00
N CYS A 20 10.52 -1.06 -5.03
CA CYS A 20 11.81 -1.45 -4.45
C CYS A 20 11.70 -2.81 -3.76
N VAL A 21 12.85 -3.43 -3.58
CA VAL A 21 12.99 -4.71 -2.91
C VAL A 21 14.26 -4.74 -2.08
N HIS A 22 14.19 -5.34 -0.91
CA HIS A 22 15.33 -5.78 -0.11
C HIS A 22 15.29 -7.29 0.03
N LYS A 23 16.38 -7.95 -0.30
CA LYS A 23 16.50 -9.41 -0.25
C LYS A 23 17.69 -9.80 0.61
N THR A 24 17.43 -10.66 1.57
CA THR A 24 18.45 -11.39 2.32
C THR A 24 18.64 -12.80 1.75
N GLN A 25 19.45 -13.60 2.37
CA GLN A 25 19.62 -15.01 1.97
C GLN A 25 18.30 -15.79 2.03
N ASN A 26 17.47 -15.54 3.05
CA ASN A 26 16.29 -16.35 3.36
C ASN A 26 14.97 -15.60 3.21
N THR A 27 14.99 -14.27 3.16
CA THR A 27 13.76 -13.47 3.15
C THR A 27 13.85 -12.35 2.14
N LEU A 28 12.66 -11.89 1.71
CA LEU A 28 12.48 -10.73 0.83
C LEU A 28 11.41 -9.83 1.41
N LEU A 29 11.63 -8.53 1.33
CA LEU A 29 10.60 -7.50 1.52
C LEU A 29 10.58 -6.60 0.30
N GLU A 30 9.43 -6.48 -0.35
CA GLU A 30 9.21 -5.59 -1.49
C GLU A 30 8.01 -4.68 -1.29
N PHE A 31 8.05 -3.51 -1.92
CA PHE A 31 6.93 -2.61 -2.04
C PHE A 31 6.46 -2.50 -3.49
N ASN A 32 5.16 -2.69 -3.69
CA ASN A 32 4.50 -2.64 -4.99
C ASN A 32 3.50 -1.48 -5.03
N SER A 33 3.48 -0.74 -6.14
CA SER A 33 2.60 0.39 -6.38
C SER A 33 1.21 -0.08 -6.85
N PHE A 34 0.18 0.35 -6.13
CA PHE A 34 -1.21 0.33 -6.55
C PHE A 34 -1.81 1.73 -6.35
N LEU A 35 -1.05 2.75 -6.76
CA LEU A 35 -1.48 4.13 -6.72
C LEU A 35 -2.53 4.38 -7.81
N ARG A 36 -3.56 5.12 -7.49
CA ARG A 36 -4.66 5.46 -8.39
C ARG A 36 -5.00 6.93 -8.28
N MET A 37 -5.26 7.55 -9.43
CA MET A 37 -5.85 8.87 -9.43
C MET A 37 -7.33 8.74 -9.04
N ALA A 38 -7.72 9.44 -7.95
CA ALA A 38 -9.14 9.55 -7.63
C ALA A 38 -9.80 10.40 -8.70
N GLU A 39 -10.73 9.84 -9.45
CA GLU A 39 -11.61 10.60 -10.31
C GLU A 39 -12.65 11.33 -9.46
N PRO A 40 -13.02 12.58 -9.78
CA PRO A 40 -14.15 13.24 -9.17
C PRO A 40 -15.40 12.43 -9.54
N LYS A 41 -15.87 11.59 -8.64
CA LYS A 41 -17.15 10.91 -8.81
C LYS A 41 -18.25 11.89 -8.42
N ASP A 42 -19.29 11.95 -9.21
CA ASP A 42 -20.50 12.65 -8.82
C ASP A 42 -21.01 12.05 -7.51
N PHE A 43 -21.46 12.93 -6.61
CA PHE A 43 -21.92 12.57 -5.26
C PHE A 43 -22.88 11.36 -5.22
N TRP A 44 -23.60 11.11 -6.31
CA TRP A 44 -24.60 10.05 -6.46
C TRP A 44 -24.03 8.66 -6.82
N HIS A 45 -22.76 8.58 -7.31
CA HIS A 45 -22.10 7.32 -7.69
C HIS A 45 -21.15 6.79 -6.62
N LEU A 46 -21.25 7.29 -5.40
CA LEU A 46 -20.35 6.99 -4.29
C LEU A 46 -20.44 5.54 -3.77
N HIS A 47 -21.31 4.69 -4.28
CA HIS A 47 -21.69 3.47 -3.57
C HIS A 47 -21.32 2.14 -4.23
N GLU A 48 -20.80 2.09 -5.46
CA GLU A 48 -20.73 0.80 -6.13
C GLU A 48 -19.37 0.06 -6.07
N ASP A 49 -18.22 0.72 -5.87
CA ASP A 49 -16.93 0.01 -5.83
C ASP A 49 -15.83 0.70 -4.99
N PHE A 50 -16.07 0.90 -3.72
CA PHE A 50 -15.10 1.56 -2.83
C PHE A 50 -13.75 0.86 -2.69
N ALA A 51 -13.69 -0.45 -2.82
CA ALA A 51 -12.45 -1.21 -2.58
C ALA A 51 -11.40 -1.01 -3.68
N SER A 52 -11.81 -0.60 -4.91
CA SER A 52 -10.91 -0.48 -6.05
C SER A 52 -10.26 0.90 -6.20
N ASP A 53 -10.82 1.95 -5.59
CA ASP A 53 -10.47 3.35 -5.85
C ASP A 53 -9.38 3.92 -4.94
N TYR A 54 -9.03 3.24 -3.86
CA TYR A 54 -8.02 3.74 -2.93
C TYR A 54 -6.61 3.44 -3.39
N SER A 55 -5.76 4.48 -3.41
CA SER A 55 -4.31 4.32 -3.53
C SER A 55 -3.76 3.47 -2.38
N ARG A 56 -2.91 2.51 -2.72
CA ARG A 56 -2.25 1.65 -1.73
C ARG A 56 -0.86 1.27 -2.19
N ILE A 57 -0.01 1.02 -1.23
CA ILE A 57 1.28 0.36 -1.41
C ILE A 57 1.13 -1.04 -0.82
N ARG A 58 1.42 -2.06 -1.60
CA ARG A 58 1.42 -3.43 -1.11
C ARG A 58 2.83 -3.80 -0.68
N ALA A 59 3.01 -4.04 0.62
CA ALA A 59 4.19 -4.70 1.14
C ALA A 59 4.02 -6.22 0.99
N VAL A 60 4.98 -6.88 0.36
CA VAL A 60 5.03 -8.34 0.21
C VAL A 60 6.29 -8.84 0.89
N MET A 61 6.16 -9.90 1.68
CA MET A 61 7.30 -10.59 2.28
C MET A 61 7.26 -12.06 1.91
N VAL A 62 8.44 -12.60 1.60
CA VAL A 62 8.61 -14.02 1.29
C VAL A 62 9.73 -14.59 2.14
N ASP A 63 9.49 -15.74 2.72
CA ASP A 63 10.48 -16.56 3.43
C ASP A 63 10.80 -17.79 2.59
N TYR A 64 12.07 -17.95 2.20
CA TYR A 64 12.62 -19.05 1.41
C TYR A 64 13.40 -20.05 2.27
N SER A 65 13.40 -19.88 3.60
CA SER A 65 14.19 -20.76 4.48
C SER A 65 13.68 -22.18 4.55
N LYS A 66 12.45 -22.40 4.08
CA LYS A 66 11.77 -23.70 4.05
C LYS A 66 11.61 -24.20 2.61
N GLU A 67 11.43 -25.50 2.48
CA GLU A 67 11.16 -26.16 1.19
C GLU A 67 9.95 -25.54 0.48
N ASP A 68 8.87 -25.29 1.22
CA ASP A 68 7.74 -24.48 0.76
C ASP A 68 7.89 -23.01 1.19
N SER A 69 8.11 -22.12 0.24
CA SER A 69 8.21 -20.70 0.51
C SER A 69 6.90 -20.14 1.09
N ILE A 70 7.03 -19.32 2.13
CA ILE A 70 5.88 -18.63 2.75
C ILE A 70 5.79 -17.22 2.20
N SER A 71 4.69 -16.88 1.56
CA SER A 71 4.40 -15.52 1.11
C SER A 71 3.26 -14.90 1.91
N VAL A 72 3.45 -13.64 2.33
CA VAL A 72 2.47 -12.82 3.04
C VAL A 72 2.46 -11.40 2.46
N TYR A 73 1.34 -10.70 2.60
CA TYR A 73 1.25 -9.30 2.15
C TYR A 73 0.38 -8.46 3.07
N ALA A 74 0.61 -7.14 3.02
CA ALA A 74 -0.23 -6.13 3.65
C ALA A 74 -0.39 -4.92 2.73
N ASN A 75 -1.59 -4.32 2.70
CA ASN A 75 -1.85 -3.09 1.98
C ASN A 75 -1.78 -1.89 2.94
N LEU A 76 -0.85 -0.99 2.67
CA LEU A 76 -0.61 0.24 3.42
C LEU A 76 -1.13 1.44 2.64
N SER A 77 -1.65 2.46 3.31
CA SER A 77 -1.96 3.71 2.64
C SER A 77 -0.67 4.53 2.38
N PRO A 78 -0.66 5.43 1.39
CA PRO A 78 0.47 6.32 1.14
C PRO A 78 0.87 7.13 2.38
N GLU A 79 -0.09 7.54 3.19
CA GLU A 79 0.12 8.32 4.41
C GLU A 79 0.91 7.53 5.46
N ILE A 80 0.63 6.22 5.59
CA ILE A 80 1.39 5.35 6.50
C ILE A 80 2.84 5.24 6.05
N ILE A 81 3.09 5.09 4.75
CA ILE A 81 4.46 5.07 4.22
C ILE A 81 5.18 6.37 4.56
N LYS A 82 4.57 7.53 4.30
CA LYS A 82 5.14 8.84 4.62
C LYS A 82 5.37 9.02 6.12
N TYR A 83 4.42 8.58 6.95
CA TYR A 83 4.55 8.65 8.40
C TYR A 83 5.72 7.81 8.91
N VAL A 84 5.82 6.56 8.49
CA VAL A 84 6.95 5.68 8.88
C VAL A 84 8.26 6.25 8.36
N TYR A 85 8.31 6.71 7.10
CA TYR A 85 9.50 7.36 6.54
C TYR A 85 9.96 8.56 7.38
N SER A 86 9.02 9.41 7.85
CA SER A 86 9.38 10.55 8.70
C SER A 86 10.04 10.11 10.01
N ARG A 87 9.61 8.98 10.60
CA ARG A 87 10.23 8.44 11.83
C ARG A 87 11.63 7.88 11.57
N ILE A 88 11.80 7.19 10.46
CA ILE A 88 13.10 6.69 10.02
C ILE A 88 14.07 7.85 9.77
N SER A 89 13.66 8.88 9.02
CA SER A 89 14.49 10.03 8.68
C SER A 89 14.90 10.88 9.91
N ASN A 90 14.06 10.92 10.93
CA ASN A 90 14.37 11.61 12.20
C ASN A 90 15.17 10.73 13.19
N ASN A 91 15.61 9.56 12.76
CA ASN A 91 16.43 8.64 13.55
C ASN A 91 15.89 8.38 14.97
N VAL A 92 14.56 8.18 15.10
CA VAL A 92 13.92 7.92 16.39
C VAL A 92 14.50 6.65 17.02
N GLN A 93 14.88 6.69 18.30
CA GLN A 93 15.54 5.56 18.98
C GLN A 93 14.60 4.39 19.22
N GLU A 94 13.36 4.69 19.55
CA GLU A 94 12.31 3.70 19.73
C GLU A 94 11.10 4.05 18.87
N PHE A 95 10.58 3.08 18.16
CA PHE A 95 9.40 3.24 17.32
C PHE A 95 8.61 1.94 17.27
N LYS A 96 7.30 2.06 17.29
CA LYS A 96 6.39 0.94 17.07
C LYS A 96 5.17 1.40 16.32
N PHE A 97 4.90 0.75 15.21
CA PHE A 97 3.67 0.93 14.45
C PHE A 97 3.02 -0.43 14.23
N PHE A 98 1.70 -0.46 14.31
CA PHE A 98 0.88 -1.65 14.13
C PHE A 98 -0.38 -1.29 13.36
N GLN A 99 -0.74 -2.11 12.38
CA GLN A 99 -1.98 -2.00 11.64
C GLN A 99 -2.57 -3.39 11.43
N GLN A 100 -3.86 -3.54 11.75
CA GLN A 100 -4.64 -4.72 11.42
C GLN A 100 -5.80 -4.30 10.53
N LYS A 101 -6.00 -5.01 9.42
CA LYS A 101 -7.12 -4.83 8.50
C LYS A 101 -7.82 -6.16 8.26
N ILE A 102 -9.14 -6.11 8.12
CA ILE A 102 -9.96 -7.26 7.72
C ILE A 102 -10.71 -6.92 6.43
N PHE A 103 -10.80 -7.89 5.54
CA PHE A 103 -11.51 -7.79 4.26
C PHE A 103 -12.42 -9.00 4.11
N CYS A 104 -13.72 -8.76 4.03
CA CYS A 104 -14.70 -9.77 3.69
C CYS A 104 -14.93 -9.75 2.18
N GLU A 105 -14.74 -10.88 1.51
CA GLU A 105 -14.99 -11.02 0.06
C GLU A 105 -16.49 -11.11 -0.22
N ASP A 106 -17.23 -11.77 0.68
CA ASP A 106 -18.68 -11.89 0.62
C ASP A 106 -19.32 -10.91 1.61
N LYS A 107 -20.23 -10.05 1.12
CA LYS A 107 -21.00 -9.10 1.96
C LYS A 107 -21.87 -9.79 3.00
N ASN A 108 -22.23 -11.05 2.79
CA ASN A 108 -23.04 -11.85 3.70
C ASN A 108 -22.20 -12.66 4.70
N SER A 109 -20.89 -12.70 4.54
CA SER A 109 -19.98 -13.41 5.44
C SER A 109 -19.42 -12.45 6.50
N ASN A 110 -19.52 -12.84 7.76
CA ASN A 110 -18.83 -12.14 8.83
C ASN A 110 -17.37 -12.59 9.00
N THR A 111 -16.92 -13.59 8.25
CA THR A 111 -15.53 -14.08 8.29
C THR A 111 -14.77 -13.48 7.12
N GLY A 112 -13.61 -12.88 7.41
CA GLY A 112 -12.77 -12.23 6.39
C GLY A 112 -11.30 -12.56 6.55
N ARG A 113 -10.54 -12.21 5.51
CA ARG A 113 -9.07 -12.26 5.55
C ARG A 113 -8.52 -11.12 6.39
N VAL A 114 -7.64 -11.45 7.30
CA VAL A 114 -6.97 -10.46 8.17
C VAL A 114 -5.54 -10.32 7.74
N THR A 115 -5.09 -9.08 7.60
CA THR A 115 -3.69 -8.73 7.40
C THR A 115 -3.20 -7.88 8.56
N VAL A 116 -2.05 -8.25 9.13
CA VAL A 116 -1.38 -7.49 10.17
C VAL A 116 -0.02 -7.05 9.64
N PHE A 117 0.25 -5.75 9.70
CA PHE A 117 1.56 -5.17 9.45
C PHE A 117 2.08 -4.55 10.72
N SER A 118 3.30 -4.86 11.08
CA SER A 118 3.99 -4.20 12.19
C SER A 118 5.43 -3.87 11.83
N ILE A 119 5.87 -2.73 12.31
CA ILE A 119 7.26 -2.29 12.22
C ILE A 119 7.69 -1.75 13.57
N GLN A 120 8.85 -2.16 14.02
CA GLN A 120 9.40 -1.76 15.31
C GLN A 120 10.89 -1.44 15.16
N ARG A 121 11.34 -0.39 15.84
CA ARG A 121 12.76 -0.09 16.08
C ARG A 121 13.08 -0.25 17.55
N LYS A 122 14.16 -0.96 17.84
CA LYS A 122 14.82 -1.02 19.14
C LYS A 122 16.32 -0.97 18.90
N VAL A 123 17.00 -0.01 19.52
CA VAL A 123 18.45 0.14 19.38
C VAL A 123 19.21 -0.81 20.30
N HIS A 124 18.63 -1.12 21.46
CA HIS A 124 19.26 -1.99 22.46
C HIS A 124 18.40 -3.23 22.73
N ASN A 125 19.06 -4.35 23.00
CA ASN A 125 18.38 -5.55 23.49
C ASN A 125 18.05 -5.41 25.00
N ASN A 126 17.45 -6.44 25.60
CA ASN A 126 17.10 -6.42 27.02
C ASN A 126 18.31 -6.43 27.97
N LYS A 127 19.54 -6.66 27.46
CA LYS A 127 20.81 -6.61 28.19
C LYS A 127 21.52 -5.26 28.03
N GLY A 128 20.97 -4.30 27.27
CA GLY A 128 21.56 -3.00 26.98
C GLY A 128 22.59 -3.02 25.83
N GLU A 129 22.77 -4.13 25.13
CA GLU A 129 23.69 -4.23 24.00
C GLU A 129 23.06 -3.64 22.74
N VAL A 130 23.86 -2.95 21.93
CA VAL A 130 23.42 -2.36 20.66
C VAL A 130 23.11 -3.43 19.64
N LEU A 131 21.96 -3.34 18.99
CA LEU A 131 21.51 -4.27 17.96
C LEU A 131 22.06 -3.86 16.59
N ASN A 132 22.65 -4.80 15.86
CA ASN A 132 23.11 -4.61 14.48
C ASN A 132 21.94 -4.44 13.49
N TYR A 133 20.77 -5.00 13.81
CA TYR A 133 19.54 -4.95 13.02
C TYR A 133 18.41 -4.40 13.90
N PRO A 134 18.37 -3.07 14.12
CA PRO A 134 17.44 -2.48 15.08
C PRO A 134 15.99 -2.49 14.60
N TRP A 135 15.73 -2.67 13.30
CA TRP A 135 14.40 -2.68 12.73
C TRP A 135 13.89 -4.10 12.52
N VAL A 136 12.66 -4.30 12.96
CA VAL A 136 11.92 -5.56 12.75
C VAL A 136 10.64 -5.22 12.02
N VAL A 137 10.48 -5.76 10.80
CA VAL A 137 9.23 -5.69 10.03
C VAL A 137 8.60 -7.07 10.03
N ARG A 138 7.28 -7.11 10.29
CA ARG A 138 6.52 -8.35 10.34
C ARG A 138 5.19 -8.19 9.62
N ILE A 139 4.86 -9.16 8.79
CA ILE A 139 3.55 -9.30 8.18
C ILE A 139 2.95 -10.64 8.59
N GLN A 140 1.67 -10.61 8.98
CA GLN A 140 0.89 -11.80 9.27
C GLN A 140 -0.36 -11.78 8.38
N ASN A 141 -0.73 -12.94 7.88
CA ASN A 141 -2.01 -13.17 7.22
C ASN A 141 -2.76 -14.28 7.93
N GLY A 142 -4.08 -14.18 7.93
CA GLY A 142 -4.96 -15.14 8.57
C GLY A 142 -6.41 -14.77 8.36
N THR A 143 -7.28 -15.30 9.21
CA THR A 143 -8.73 -15.09 9.17
C THR A 143 -9.24 -14.51 10.48
N GLY A 144 -10.44 -13.94 10.44
CA GLY A 144 -11.09 -13.37 11.63
C GLY A 144 -12.54 -13.02 11.36
N VAL A 145 -13.25 -12.62 12.41
CA VAL A 145 -14.65 -12.18 12.33
C VAL A 145 -14.70 -10.66 12.18
N ALA A 146 -15.37 -10.17 11.14
CA ALA A 146 -15.55 -8.76 10.91
C ALA A 146 -16.67 -8.19 11.77
N MET A 147 -16.42 -7.02 12.32
CA MET A 147 -17.40 -6.16 12.98
C MET A 147 -17.41 -4.81 12.29
N HIS A 148 -18.54 -4.13 12.36
CA HIS A 148 -18.71 -2.78 11.84
C HIS A 148 -18.78 -1.78 13.00
N ASN A 149 -18.12 -0.65 12.85
CA ASN A 149 -18.29 0.49 13.75
C ASN A 149 -19.49 1.34 13.29
N SER A 150 -19.89 2.31 14.12
CA SER A 150 -20.98 3.25 13.83
C SER A 150 -20.79 4.06 12.53
N ASN A 151 -19.55 4.21 12.06
CA ASN A 151 -19.19 4.95 10.85
C ASN A 151 -19.09 4.05 9.61
N GLY A 152 -19.53 2.78 9.69
CA GLY A 152 -19.46 1.81 8.59
C GLY A 152 -18.08 1.18 8.33
N GLY A 153 -17.06 1.56 9.11
CA GLY A 153 -15.74 0.95 9.00
C GLY A 153 -15.71 -0.48 9.53
N GLN A 154 -14.94 -1.35 8.89
CA GLN A 154 -14.75 -2.75 9.32
C GLN A 154 -13.52 -2.91 10.19
N TYR A 155 -13.61 -3.72 11.23
CA TYR A 155 -12.49 -4.12 12.07
C TYR A 155 -12.63 -5.59 12.48
N CYS A 156 -11.51 -6.22 12.82
CA CYS A 156 -11.50 -7.60 13.29
C CYS A 156 -11.99 -7.66 14.75
N LYS A 157 -12.98 -8.50 15.01
CA LYS A 157 -13.49 -8.74 16.37
C LYS A 157 -12.35 -9.20 17.28
N LYS A 158 -12.28 -8.63 18.48
CA LYS A 158 -11.30 -9.03 19.49
C LYS A 158 -11.32 -10.55 19.68
N ASP A 159 -10.15 -11.16 19.80
CA ASP A 159 -9.94 -12.59 20.03
C ASP A 159 -10.45 -13.54 18.93
N SER A 160 -10.91 -12.99 17.78
CA SER A 160 -11.32 -13.81 16.63
C SER A 160 -10.21 -14.05 15.61
N TYR A 161 -9.10 -13.32 15.70
CA TYR A 161 -7.99 -13.45 14.75
C TYR A 161 -7.29 -14.82 14.89
N ARG A 162 -7.22 -15.54 13.77
CA ARG A 162 -6.47 -16.80 13.64
C ARG A 162 -5.35 -16.59 12.64
N LYS A 163 -4.12 -16.56 13.15
CA LYS A 163 -2.93 -16.45 12.30
C LYS A 163 -2.71 -17.75 11.52
N GLU A 164 -2.48 -17.62 10.21
CA GLU A 164 -2.18 -18.74 9.31
C GLU A 164 -0.73 -18.67 8.83
N LYS A 165 -0.27 -17.47 8.46
CA LYS A 165 1.08 -17.24 7.92
C LYS A 165 1.72 -16.03 8.57
N GLU A 166 3.04 -16.08 8.72
CA GLU A 166 3.83 -14.97 9.24
C GLU A 166 5.21 -14.99 8.61
N VAL A 167 5.69 -13.81 8.21
CA VAL A 167 7.11 -13.60 7.84
C VAL A 167 7.62 -12.39 8.61
N THR A 168 8.86 -12.51 9.10
CA THR A 168 9.55 -11.44 9.82
C THR A 168 10.92 -11.22 9.18
N ILE A 169 11.30 -9.96 8.99
CA ILE A 169 12.63 -9.55 8.51
C ILE A 169 13.24 -8.55 9.49
N GLN A 170 14.54 -8.68 9.71
CA GLN A 170 15.33 -7.74 10.48
C GLN A 170 16.19 -6.93 9.51
N LEU A 171 16.27 -5.61 9.73
CA LEU A 171 16.90 -4.66 8.82
C LEU A 171 17.76 -3.68 9.60
N LYS A 172 18.83 -3.23 8.93
CA LYS A 172 19.65 -2.10 9.38
C LYS A 172 18.98 -0.78 9.08
N ASP A 173 19.51 0.30 9.65
CA ASP A 173 19.00 1.66 9.44
C ASP A 173 19.04 2.08 7.96
N GLU A 174 20.14 1.80 7.25
CA GLU A 174 20.28 2.14 5.84
C GLU A 174 19.36 1.33 4.92
N GLU A 175 19.08 0.08 5.25
CA GLU A 175 18.23 -0.80 4.47
C GLU A 175 16.78 -0.36 4.53
N ILE A 176 16.27 -0.14 5.74
CA ILE A 176 14.89 0.33 5.93
C ILE A 176 14.70 1.76 5.38
N PHE A 177 15.72 2.64 5.56
CA PHE A 177 15.70 3.99 5.00
C PHE A 177 15.55 3.93 3.48
N THR A 178 16.36 3.14 2.80
CA THR A 178 16.32 3.01 1.33
C THR A 178 14.96 2.55 0.83
N LEU A 179 14.34 1.55 1.48
CA LEU A 179 13.02 1.05 1.12
C LEU A 179 11.94 2.13 1.23
N PHE A 180 11.87 2.81 2.37
CA PHE A 180 10.84 3.81 2.62
C PHE A 180 11.08 5.13 1.89
N ALA A 181 12.35 5.55 1.71
CA ALA A 181 12.69 6.74 0.93
C ALA A 181 12.27 6.60 -0.54
N ARG A 182 12.64 5.47 -1.19
CA ARG A 182 12.24 5.18 -2.57
C ARG A 182 10.72 5.13 -2.72
N THR A 183 10.04 4.44 -1.81
CA THR A 183 8.58 4.32 -1.86
C THR A 183 7.91 5.68 -1.67
N SER A 184 8.39 6.50 -0.73
CA SER A 184 7.89 7.86 -0.51
C SER A 184 8.11 8.76 -1.72
N ALA A 185 9.26 8.67 -2.39
CA ALA A 185 9.55 9.44 -3.61
C ALA A 185 8.59 9.09 -4.75
N VAL A 186 8.30 7.81 -4.97
CA VAL A 186 7.31 7.36 -5.98
C VAL A 186 5.92 7.89 -5.67
N ILE A 187 5.49 7.86 -4.40
CA ILE A 187 4.20 8.42 -3.97
C ILE A 187 4.15 9.92 -4.27
N GLN A 188 5.19 10.68 -3.91
CA GLN A 188 5.25 12.12 -4.16
C GLN A 188 5.20 12.46 -5.65
N ALA A 189 5.96 11.75 -6.48
CA ALA A 189 5.96 11.95 -7.93
C ALA A 189 4.57 11.68 -8.53
N PHE A 190 3.89 10.61 -8.08
CA PHE A 190 2.53 10.30 -8.50
C PHE A 190 1.53 11.39 -8.10
N GLU A 191 1.59 11.88 -6.87
CA GLU A 191 0.71 12.95 -6.38
C GLU A 191 0.91 14.25 -7.17
N GLN A 192 2.17 14.60 -7.50
CA GLN A 192 2.50 15.76 -8.31
C GLN A 192 1.95 15.65 -9.75
N ASP A 193 2.10 14.47 -10.37
CA ASP A 193 1.53 14.19 -11.69
C ASP A 193 0.00 14.32 -11.66
N CYS A 194 -0.68 13.76 -10.65
CA CYS A 194 -2.11 13.90 -10.48
C CYS A 194 -2.57 15.36 -10.34
N MET A 195 -1.83 16.18 -9.57
CA MET A 195 -2.12 17.60 -9.41
C MET A 195 -1.96 18.37 -10.73
N THR A 196 -0.90 18.05 -11.50
CA THR A 196 -0.62 18.69 -12.80
C THR A 196 -1.73 18.38 -13.80
N ARG A 197 -2.13 17.13 -13.92
CA ARG A 197 -3.24 16.71 -14.80
C ARG A 197 -4.56 17.37 -14.43
N ARG A 198 -4.87 17.49 -13.13
CA ARG A 198 -6.07 18.21 -12.67
C ARG A 198 -6.06 19.68 -13.03
N ARG A 199 -4.92 20.37 -12.90
CA ARG A 199 -4.77 21.78 -13.32
C ARG A 199 -5.00 21.94 -14.82
N GLN A 200 -4.41 21.07 -15.63
CA GLN A 200 -4.61 21.08 -17.09
C GLN A 200 -6.09 20.85 -17.44
N ALA A 201 -6.74 19.85 -16.86
CA ALA A 201 -8.17 19.58 -17.07
C ALA A 201 -9.05 20.76 -16.64
N GLY A 202 -8.72 21.43 -15.52
CA GLY A 202 -9.41 22.64 -15.08
C GLY A 202 -9.25 23.80 -16.06
N ASN A 203 -8.08 24.01 -16.62
CA ASN A 203 -7.84 25.03 -17.64
C ASN A 203 -8.62 24.75 -18.92
N PHE A 204 -8.68 23.49 -19.39
CA PHE A 204 -9.51 23.13 -20.54
C PHE A 204 -11.00 23.36 -20.30
N ARG A 205 -11.54 23.03 -19.13
CA ARG A 205 -12.94 23.30 -18.79
C ARG A 205 -13.25 24.79 -18.77
N ASN A 206 -12.36 25.62 -18.26
CA ASN A 206 -12.52 27.07 -18.26
C ASN A 206 -12.45 27.65 -19.67
N LEU A 207 -11.54 27.17 -20.51
CA LEU A 207 -11.44 27.56 -21.91
C LEU A 207 -12.72 27.19 -22.68
N TYR A 208 -13.23 25.96 -22.50
CA TYR A 208 -14.49 25.52 -23.12
C TYR A 208 -15.67 26.42 -22.72
N ARG A 209 -15.83 26.73 -21.44
CA ARG A 209 -16.89 27.65 -20.96
C ARG A 209 -16.74 29.07 -21.51
N MET A 210 -15.50 29.53 -21.74
CA MET A 210 -15.29 30.84 -22.37
C MET A 210 -15.69 30.81 -23.85
N ILE A 211 -15.35 29.75 -24.58
CA ILE A 211 -15.73 29.57 -25.99
C ILE A 211 -17.27 29.49 -26.14
N GLU A 212 -17.94 28.67 -25.31
CA GLU A 212 -19.41 28.58 -25.30
C GLU A 212 -20.09 29.94 -25.08
N LYS A 213 -19.56 30.75 -24.15
CA LYS A 213 -20.09 32.10 -23.89
C LYS A 213 -19.87 33.08 -25.07
N LEU A 214 -18.84 32.85 -25.88
CA LEU A 214 -18.61 33.65 -27.09
C LEU A 214 -19.53 33.25 -28.23
N ILE A 215 -19.79 31.94 -28.40
CA ILE A 215 -20.66 31.42 -29.47
C ILE A 215 -22.12 31.77 -29.22
N VAL A 216 -22.58 31.80 -27.96
CA VAL A 216 -23.98 32.12 -27.60
C VAL A 216 -24.28 33.64 -27.69
N ARG A 217 -23.26 34.49 -27.88
CA ARG A 217 -23.42 35.97 -28.04
C ARG A 217 -23.37 36.46 -29.49
N THR A 218 -23.16 35.54 -30.43
CA THR A 218 -23.32 35.78 -31.88
C THR A 218 -24.62 35.21 -32.37
#